data_a5863e5b94d89a1b845080b4ba408115
#
_entry.id   a5863e5b94d89a1b845080b4ba408115
#
_cell.length_a   1.000
_cell.length_b   1.000
_cell.length_c   1.000
_cell.angle_alpha   90.00
_cell.angle_beta   90.00
_cell.angle_gamma   90.00
#
_symmetry.space_group_name_H-M   'P 1'
#
loop_
_entity.id
_entity.type
_entity.pdbx_description
1 polymer ?
#
loop_
_entity_poly.entity_id
_entity_poly.type
_entity_poly.pdbx_seq_one_letter_code
_entity_poly.pdbx_strand_id
1 'polypeptide(L)'
;PSFIDMYTNFGIEKPKSTSESNPLYDTKRIGYYWNESIRSEINAYENFKYDTTKAEELLKAGFGVVGTHQQDGVARGTGTLIALNNFEKSKRLLSNTVTNHFSFNRSVATNQGYPSSLMGSMALLRQMYHDLEWYKNGNSPTKDLSLEALDNNQKLIQIFTTDDKLNSLRASK
;
A
#
# COMPACT_ATOMS: atom_id res chain seq x y z
N PRO A 1 5.50 11.26 27.06
CA PRO A 1 6.00 10.97 25.72
C PRO A 1 5.68 9.52 25.37
N SER A 2 5.31 9.27 24.11
CA SER A 2 5.05 7.92 23.60
C SER A 2 5.79 7.71 22.29
N PHE A 3 6.06 6.46 21.95
CA PHE A 3 6.65 6.10 20.67
C PHE A 3 5.59 6.16 19.55
N ILE A 4 6.04 6.37 18.31
CA ILE A 4 5.24 6.32 17.10
C ILE A 4 5.78 5.16 16.26
N ASP A 5 4.92 4.20 15.92
CA ASP A 5 5.25 3.15 14.95
C ASP A 5 4.64 3.52 13.59
N MET A 6 5.49 3.80 12.60
CA MET A 6 5.06 4.21 11.26
C MET A 6 4.89 3.04 10.29
N TYR A 7 5.14 1.80 10.72
CA TYR A 7 5.09 0.63 9.86
C TYR A 7 4.33 -0.53 10.52
N THR A 8 3.01 -0.45 10.54
CA THR A 8 2.16 -1.50 11.11
C THR A 8 0.99 -1.86 10.16
N ASN A 9 0.37 -2.98 10.41
CA ASN A 9 -0.91 -3.38 9.84
C ASN A 9 -2.03 -3.39 10.89
N PHE A 10 -1.87 -2.58 11.95
CA PHE A 10 -2.86 -2.48 13.01
C PHE A 10 -4.25 -2.15 12.46
N GLY A 11 -5.25 -2.95 12.80
CA GLY A 11 -6.62 -2.74 12.38
C GLY A 11 -6.91 -3.03 10.90
N ILE A 12 -5.94 -3.53 10.13
CA ILE A 12 -6.11 -3.92 8.72
C ILE A 12 -6.06 -5.44 8.61
N GLU A 13 -7.07 -6.02 7.99
CA GLU A 13 -7.10 -7.46 7.74
C GLU A 13 -6.03 -7.86 6.73
N LYS A 14 -5.32 -8.95 7.01
CA LYS A 14 -4.38 -9.51 6.05
C LYS A 14 -5.15 -10.04 4.83
N PRO A 15 -4.68 -9.77 3.62
CA PRO A 15 -5.31 -10.30 2.42
C PRO A 15 -5.27 -11.83 2.42
N LYS A 16 -6.35 -12.43 1.95
CA LYS A 16 -6.41 -13.89 1.79
C LYS A 16 -5.61 -14.28 0.55
N SER A 17 -4.75 -15.27 0.71
CA SER A 17 -4.03 -15.85 -0.43
C SER A 17 -5.03 -16.57 -1.34
N THR A 18 -4.88 -16.39 -2.65
CA THR A 18 -5.62 -17.13 -3.66
C THR A 18 -4.73 -18.21 -4.26
N SER A 19 -5.29 -19.38 -4.53
CA SER A 19 -4.57 -20.55 -5.06
C SER A 19 -4.80 -20.80 -6.55
N GLU A 20 -5.72 -20.06 -7.17
CA GLU A 20 -6.02 -20.22 -8.59
C GLU A 20 -4.98 -19.51 -9.45
N SER A 21 -4.50 -20.14 -10.52
CA SER A 21 -3.62 -19.51 -11.49
C SER A 21 -4.41 -18.82 -12.59
N ASN A 22 -4.22 -17.54 -12.76
CA ASN A 22 -4.76 -16.76 -13.87
C ASN A 22 -3.68 -16.41 -14.89
N PRO A 23 -4.07 -16.06 -16.14
CA PRO A 23 -3.14 -15.52 -17.12
C PRO A 23 -2.37 -14.32 -16.60
N LEU A 24 -1.16 -14.11 -17.16
CA LEU A 24 -0.23 -13.05 -16.72
C LEU A 24 -0.82 -11.63 -16.76
N TYR A 25 -1.74 -11.38 -17.68
CA TYR A 25 -2.27 -10.05 -17.98
C TYR A 25 -3.78 -9.93 -17.81
N ASP A 26 -4.47 -11.00 -17.45
CA ASP A 26 -5.90 -10.94 -17.23
C ASP A 26 -6.22 -10.27 -15.90
N THR A 27 -6.95 -9.16 -15.92
CA THR A 27 -7.42 -8.47 -14.74
C THR A 27 -8.95 -8.45 -14.70
N LYS A 28 -9.50 -8.72 -13.53
CA LYS A 28 -10.94 -8.58 -13.27
C LYS A 28 -11.32 -7.15 -12.80
N ARG A 29 -10.33 -6.28 -12.62
CA ARG A 29 -10.51 -4.93 -12.07
C ARG A 29 -10.60 -3.89 -13.19
N ILE A 30 -11.79 -3.74 -13.77
CA ILE A 30 -12.04 -2.73 -14.81
C ILE A 30 -11.89 -1.33 -14.21
N GLY A 31 -11.18 -0.43 -14.90
CA GLY A 31 -10.94 0.94 -14.43
C GLY A 31 -9.77 1.08 -13.45
N TYR A 32 -8.99 0.03 -13.30
CA TYR A 32 -7.77 0.01 -12.48
C TYR A 32 -6.57 -0.48 -13.29
N TYR A 33 -5.37 -0.30 -12.73
CA TYR A 33 -4.15 -0.75 -13.38
C TYR A 33 -4.20 -2.25 -13.70
N TRP A 34 -3.67 -2.64 -14.86
CA TRP A 34 -3.75 -4.00 -15.38
C TRP A 34 -3.09 -5.05 -14.47
N ASN A 35 -2.05 -4.66 -13.71
CA ASN A 35 -1.40 -5.56 -12.76
C ASN A 35 -1.98 -5.37 -11.35
N GLU A 36 -2.50 -6.44 -10.79
CA GLU A 36 -3.20 -6.42 -9.49
C GLU A 36 -2.27 -6.26 -8.28
N SER A 37 -0.95 -6.31 -8.47
CA SER A 37 0.01 -5.92 -7.42
C SER A 37 0.21 -4.40 -7.31
N ILE A 38 -0.35 -3.62 -8.25
CA ILE A 38 -0.41 -2.16 -8.20
C ILE A 38 -1.79 -1.76 -7.69
N ARG A 39 -1.84 -1.25 -6.48
CA ARG A 39 -3.06 -0.87 -5.76
C ARG A 39 -2.91 0.51 -5.12
N SER A 40 -2.43 1.47 -5.87
CA SER A 40 -2.20 2.84 -5.39
C SER A 40 -3.48 3.52 -4.90
N GLU A 41 -4.64 3.06 -5.36
CA GLU A 41 -5.97 3.55 -4.98
C GLU A 41 -6.41 3.14 -3.57
N ILE A 42 -5.76 2.15 -2.95
CA ILE A 42 -6.16 1.71 -1.61
C ILE A 42 -5.84 2.80 -0.59
N ASN A 43 -6.88 3.17 0.17
CA ASN A 43 -6.73 3.99 1.36
C ASN A 43 -6.87 3.10 2.60
N ALA A 44 -5.83 3.07 3.42
CA ALA A 44 -5.82 2.21 4.62
C ALA A 44 -6.98 2.49 5.56
N TYR A 45 -7.42 3.75 5.66
CA TYR A 45 -8.53 4.13 6.55
C TYR A 45 -9.87 3.50 6.16
N GLU A 46 -10.13 3.29 4.88
CA GLU A 46 -11.39 2.70 4.40
C GLU A 46 -11.56 1.24 4.85
N ASN A 47 -10.44 0.53 5.01
CA ASN A 47 -10.40 -0.86 5.45
C ASN A 47 -10.06 -1.00 6.95
N PHE A 48 -9.95 0.11 7.66
CA PHE A 48 -9.49 0.14 9.04
C PHE A 48 -10.60 -0.28 10.03
N LYS A 49 -10.27 -1.24 10.90
CA LYS A 49 -11.09 -1.69 12.03
C LYS A 49 -10.29 -1.59 13.32
N TYR A 50 -10.70 -0.76 14.24
CA TYR A 50 -9.99 -0.60 15.51
C TYR A 50 -10.10 -1.86 16.37
N ASP A 51 -8.97 -2.44 16.71
CA ASP A 51 -8.84 -3.58 17.61
C ASP A 51 -8.40 -3.09 19.00
N THR A 52 -9.32 -3.09 19.95
CA THR A 52 -9.08 -2.58 21.31
C THR A 52 -8.02 -3.40 22.05
N THR A 53 -8.03 -4.72 21.89
CA THR A 53 -7.10 -5.63 22.57
C THR A 53 -5.66 -5.37 22.12
N LYS A 54 -5.43 -5.32 20.81
CA LYS A 54 -4.11 -4.98 20.25
C LYS A 54 -3.67 -3.56 20.57
N ALA A 55 -4.63 -2.61 20.61
CA ALA A 55 -4.32 -1.23 21.00
C ALA A 55 -3.79 -1.15 22.44
N GLU A 56 -4.39 -1.90 23.38
CA GLU A 56 -3.92 -1.97 24.76
C GLU A 56 -2.54 -2.59 24.87
N GLU A 57 -2.23 -3.63 24.10
CA GLU A 57 -0.91 -4.25 24.05
C GLU A 57 0.16 -3.25 23.57
N LEU A 58 -0.12 -2.51 22.50
CA LEU A 58 0.77 -1.49 21.97
C LEU A 58 0.95 -0.32 22.94
N LEU A 59 -0.10 0.12 23.62
CA LEU A 59 -0.04 1.15 24.65
C LEU A 59 0.83 0.71 25.83
N LYS A 60 0.71 -0.54 26.30
CA LYS A 60 1.56 -1.13 27.34
C LYS A 60 3.03 -1.20 26.92
N ALA A 61 3.29 -1.40 25.63
CA ALA A 61 4.64 -1.36 25.04
C ALA A 61 5.17 0.07 24.84
N GLY A 62 4.38 1.11 25.13
CA GLY A 62 4.78 2.52 25.07
C GLY A 62 4.46 3.24 23.76
N PHE A 63 3.77 2.59 22.81
CA PHE A 63 3.32 3.23 21.57
C PHE A 63 2.01 3.97 21.81
N GLY A 64 1.95 5.25 21.42
CA GLY A 64 0.72 6.06 21.52
C GLY A 64 0.08 6.34 20.18
N VAL A 65 0.83 6.19 19.10
CA VAL A 65 0.38 6.46 17.72
C VAL A 65 0.95 5.38 16.79
N VAL A 66 0.14 4.96 15.83
CA VAL A 66 0.56 4.01 14.80
C VAL A 66 0.21 4.52 13.42
N GLY A 67 1.14 4.36 12.49
CA GLY A 67 0.92 4.50 11.04
C GLY A 67 0.59 3.13 10.46
N THR A 68 -0.65 2.93 10.02
CA THR A 68 -1.09 1.64 9.49
C THR A 68 -1.36 1.71 7.99
N HIS A 69 -1.03 0.63 7.29
CA HIS A 69 -1.22 0.49 5.84
C HIS A 69 -1.45 -0.96 5.42
N GLN A 70 -1.98 -1.16 4.22
CA GLN A 70 -2.11 -2.48 3.62
C GLN A 70 -0.72 -3.05 3.29
N GLN A 71 -0.34 -4.20 3.87
CA GLN A 71 0.98 -4.81 3.65
C GLN A 71 0.95 -5.87 2.54
N ASP A 72 0.39 -5.54 1.37
CA ASP A 72 0.28 -6.45 0.25
C ASP A 72 0.48 -5.75 -1.08
N GLY A 73 1.25 -6.38 -1.98
CA GLY A 73 1.51 -5.87 -3.31
C GLY A 73 2.75 -5.01 -3.46
N VAL A 74 2.99 -4.56 -4.69
CA VAL A 74 4.14 -3.75 -5.09
C VAL A 74 3.88 -2.26 -4.81
N ALA A 75 2.77 -1.71 -5.26
CA ALA A 75 2.24 -0.43 -4.82
C ALA A 75 1.02 -0.70 -3.92
N ARG A 76 1.10 -0.24 -2.68
CA ARG A 76 0.19 -0.64 -1.59
C ARG A 76 -0.86 0.41 -1.23
N GLY A 77 -0.76 1.59 -1.85
CA GLY A 77 -1.62 2.73 -1.55
C GLY A 77 -1.19 3.50 -0.31
N THR A 78 -2.12 4.22 0.29
CA THR A 78 -1.83 5.17 1.36
C THR A 78 -1.95 4.57 2.74
N GLY A 79 -1.11 5.09 3.65
CA GLY A 79 -1.17 4.80 5.08
C GLY A 79 -1.89 5.90 5.86
N THR A 80 -2.53 5.51 6.95
CA THR A 80 -3.28 6.38 7.87
C THR A 80 -2.62 6.41 9.25
N LEU A 81 -2.74 7.53 9.96
CA LEU A 81 -2.17 7.73 11.29
C LEU A 81 -3.28 7.69 12.35
N ILE A 82 -3.15 6.75 13.28
CA ILE A 82 -4.15 6.43 14.31
C ILE A 82 -3.57 6.61 15.71
N ALA A 83 -4.28 7.31 16.60
CA ALA A 83 -3.96 7.37 18.01
C ALA A 83 -4.50 6.14 18.75
N LEU A 84 -3.64 5.50 19.53
CA LEU A 84 -3.95 4.32 20.34
C LEU A 84 -4.45 4.75 21.74
N ASN A 85 -5.64 5.33 21.81
CA ASN A 85 -6.18 5.79 23.08
C ASN A 85 -7.67 5.45 23.19
N ASN A 86 -8.24 5.61 24.38
CA ASN A 86 -9.65 5.37 24.66
C ASN A 86 -10.57 6.53 24.27
N PHE A 87 -10.14 7.44 23.37
CA PHE A 87 -10.98 8.50 22.87
C PHE A 87 -12.11 7.97 21.96
N GLU A 88 -13.10 8.81 21.72
CA GLU A 88 -14.14 8.57 20.75
C GLU A 88 -13.55 8.26 19.36
N LYS A 89 -14.24 7.45 18.57
CA LYS A 89 -13.78 7.01 17.23
C LYS A 89 -13.29 8.17 16.36
N SER A 90 -13.97 9.31 16.40
CA SER A 90 -13.64 10.50 15.61
C SER A 90 -12.31 11.14 16.00
N LYS A 91 -11.88 10.98 17.25
CA LYS A 91 -10.64 11.57 17.79
C LYS A 91 -9.41 10.62 17.67
N ARG A 92 -9.63 9.39 17.22
CA ARG A 92 -8.53 8.44 17.01
C ARG A 92 -7.82 8.65 15.69
N LEU A 93 -8.51 9.11 14.67
CA LEU A 93 -7.91 9.44 13.38
C LEU A 93 -7.16 10.77 13.48
N LEU A 94 -5.83 10.69 13.37
CA LEU A 94 -4.98 11.89 13.35
C LEU A 94 -4.83 12.43 11.92
N SER A 95 -4.65 11.54 10.96
CA SER A 95 -4.63 11.89 9.54
C SER A 95 -5.01 10.70 8.67
N ASN A 96 -5.83 10.94 7.66
CA ASN A 96 -6.33 9.89 6.76
C ASN A 96 -5.25 9.41 5.79
N THR A 97 -4.47 10.34 5.21
CA THR A 97 -3.44 10.04 4.21
C THR A 97 -2.14 10.74 4.57
N VAL A 98 -1.12 9.98 4.97
CA VAL A 98 0.18 10.51 5.41
C VAL A 98 1.31 9.97 4.56
N THR A 99 1.24 8.71 4.21
CA THR A 99 2.32 7.96 3.56
C THR A 99 1.79 7.22 2.35
N ASN A 100 2.67 6.95 1.39
CA ASN A 100 2.44 6.06 0.26
C ASN A 100 3.45 4.90 0.34
N HIS A 101 2.98 3.67 0.20
CA HIS A 101 3.77 2.49 0.50
C HIS A 101 4.07 1.64 -0.72
N PHE A 102 5.33 1.20 -0.83
CA PHE A 102 5.83 0.33 -1.89
C PHE A 102 6.63 -0.84 -1.33
N SER A 103 6.74 -1.89 -2.13
CA SER A 103 7.66 -3.00 -1.90
C SER A 103 8.03 -3.70 -3.20
N PHE A 104 8.95 -4.66 -3.13
CA PHE A 104 9.21 -5.57 -4.24
C PHE A 104 8.40 -6.87 -4.17
N ASN A 105 7.48 -7.00 -3.22
CA ASN A 105 6.70 -8.21 -3.03
C ASN A 105 5.42 -8.18 -3.86
N ARG A 106 5.17 -9.26 -4.62
CA ARG A 106 3.92 -9.45 -5.33
C ARG A 106 2.75 -9.57 -4.35
N SER A 107 1.55 -9.14 -4.75
CA SER A 107 0.34 -9.38 -3.97
C SER A 107 0.06 -10.88 -3.82
N VAL A 108 -0.32 -11.28 -2.60
CA VAL A 108 -0.79 -12.65 -2.32
C VAL A 108 -2.27 -12.82 -2.62
N ALA A 109 -2.99 -11.71 -2.76
CA ALA A 109 -4.43 -11.69 -3.06
C ALA A 109 -4.73 -11.74 -4.57
N THR A 110 -3.70 -11.80 -5.42
CA THR A 110 -3.86 -11.90 -6.87
C THR A 110 -3.53 -13.29 -7.38
N ASN A 111 -4.25 -13.68 -8.42
CA ASN A 111 -3.99 -14.89 -9.19
C ASN A 111 -3.00 -14.66 -10.34
N GLN A 112 -2.64 -13.40 -10.64
CA GLN A 112 -1.68 -13.09 -11.70
C GLN A 112 -0.29 -13.62 -11.37
N GLY A 113 0.33 -14.28 -12.33
CA GLY A 113 1.67 -14.87 -12.17
C GLY A 113 2.80 -13.83 -12.17
N TYR A 114 2.56 -12.61 -12.68
CA TYR A 114 3.56 -11.55 -12.75
C TYR A 114 3.30 -10.45 -11.71
N PRO A 115 4.34 -9.91 -11.04
CA PRO A 115 5.76 -10.28 -11.14
C PRO A 115 6.08 -11.58 -10.38
N SER A 116 6.99 -12.40 -10.93
CA SER A 116 7.43 -13.65 -10.30
C SER A 116 8.82 -13.56 -9.68
N SER A 117 9.49 -12.43 -9.82
CA SER A 117 10.86 -12.20 -9.35
C SER A 117 11.08 -10.74 -8.93
N LEU A 118 12.14 -10.50 -8.17
CA LEU A 118 12.58 -9.15 -7.80
C LEU A 118 12.79 -8.24 -9.03
N MET A 119 13.43 -8.77 -10.07
CA MET A 119 13.65 -8.02 -11.32
C MET A 119 12.33 -7.67 -12.00
N GLY A 120 11.35 -8.59 -11.98
CA GLY A 120 10.00 -8.34 -12.48
C GLY A 120 9.28 -7.27 -11.68
N SER A 121 9.41 -7.25 -10.34
CA SER A 121 8.82 -6.20 -9.49
C SER A 121 9.43 -4.83 -9.78
N MET A 122 10.74 -4.75 -9.98
CA MET A 122 11.42 -3.51 -10.37
C MET A 122 10.99 -3.03 -11.76
N ALA A 123 10.87 -3.95 -12.72
CA ALA A 123 10.38 -3.63 -14.06
C ALA A 123 8.94 -3.13 -14.02
N LEU A 124 8.07 -3.78 -13.23
CA LEU A 124 6.69 -3.37 -13.05
C LEU A 124 6.57 -1.96 -12.45
N LEU A 125 7.39 -1.62 -11.44
CA LEU A 125 7.41 -0.27 -10.86
C LEU A 125 7.80 0.78 -11.90
N ARG A 126 8.86 0.53 -12.68
CA ARG A 126 9.27 1.45 -13.76
C ARG A 126 8.19 1.60 -14.81
N GLN A 127 7.60 0.49 -15.23
CA GLN A 127 6.48 0.51 -16.17
C GLN A 127 5.31 1.35 -15.64
N MET A 128 4.94 1.16 -14.37
CA MET A 128 3.86 1.93 -13.74
C MET A 128 4.11 3.44 -13.80
N TYR A 129 5.33 3.92 -13.56
CA TYR A 129 5.65 5.34 -13.67
C TYR A 129 5.63 5.85 -15.12
N HIS A 130 6.11 5.06 -16.08
CA HIS A 130 5.99 5.40 -17.51
C HIS A 130 4.53 5.43 -17.96
N ASP A 131 3.72 4.48 -17.52
CA ASP A 131 2.29 4.45 -17.81
C ASP A 131 1.56 5.64 -17.17
N LEU A 132 1.99 6.08 -15.98
CA LEU A 132 1.47 7.30 -15.35
C LEU A 132 1.78 8.54 -16.19
N GLU A 133 3.02 8.71 -16.66
CA GLU A 133 3.38 9.82 -17.53
C GLU A 133 2.56 9.80 -18.83
N TRP A 134 2.40 8.64 -19.45
CA TRP A 134 1.57 8.47 -20.64
C TRP A 134 0.10 8.82 -20.38
N TYR A 135 -0.43 8.39 -19.24
CA TYR A 135 -1.80 8.70 -18.80
C TYR A 135 -2.01 10.20 -18.57
N LYS A 136 -1.09 10.88 -17.91
CA LYS A 136 -1.13 12.33 -17.64
C LYS A 136 -1.11 13.18 -18.91
N ASN A 137 -0.48 12.70 -19.96
CA ASN A 137 -0.45 13.37 -21.27
C ASN A 137 -1.77 13.19 -22.05
N GLY A 138 -2.81 12.62 -21.45
CA GLY A 138 -4.12 12.47 -22.05
C GLY A 138 -4.22 11.39 -23.15
N ASN A 139 -3.26 10.47 -23.18
CA ASN A 139 -3.22 9.43 -24.19
C ASN A 139 -4.18 8.25 -23.88
N SER A 140 -4.63 8.11 -22.64
CA SER A 140 -5.54 7.02 -22.27
C SER A 140 -6.98 7.34 -22.66
N PRO A 141 -7.67 6.43 -23.36
CA PRO A 141 -9.09 6.59 -23.69
C PRO A 141 -10.01 6.29 -22.48
N THR A 142 -9.49 5.67 -21.44
CA THR A 142 -10.24 5.22 -20.28
C THR A 142 -9.61 5.73 -18.98
N LYS A 143 -10.46 5.91 -17.98
CA LYS A 143 -10.03 6.31 -16.64
C LYS A 143 -9.38 5.12 -15.93
N ASP A 144 -8.22 5.37 -15.29
CA ASP A 144 -7.49 4.43 -14.44
C ASP A 144 -7.35 5.01 -13.04
N LEU A 145 -8.10 4.46 -12.09
CA LEU A 145 -8.14 4.93 -10.71
C LEU A 145 -6.85 4.68 -9.95
N SER A 146 -6.10 3.63 -10.31
CA SER A 146 -4.81 3.34 -9.69
C SER A 146 -3.74 4.36 -10.09
N LEU A 147 -3.73 4.77 -11.37
CA LEU A 147 -2.80 5.80 -11.87
C LEU A 147 -3.17 7.19 -11.35
N GLU A 148 -4.47 7.54 -11.27
CA GLU A 148 -4.90 8.80 -10.66
C GLU A 148 -4.50 8.90 -9.19
N ALA A 149 -4.74 7.82 -8.43
CA ALA A 149 -4.33 7.76 -7.03
C ALA A 149 -2.81 7.86 -6.88
N LEU A 150 -2.05 7.18 -7.75
CA LEU A 150 -0.59 7.25 -7.75
C LEU A 150 -0.09 8.69 -7.95
N ASP A 151 -0.67 9.43 -8.90
CA ASP A 151 -0.31 10.83 -9.15
C ASP A 151 -0.58 11.71 -7.92
N ASN A 152 -1.75 11.57 -7.31
CA ASN A 152 -2.11 12.30 -6.11
C ASN A 152 -1.20 11.96 -4.91
N ASN A 153 -0.80 10.69 -4.80
CA ASN A 153 0.01 10.18 -3.70
C ASN A 153 1.50 10.52 -3.81
N GLN A 154 1.99 11.04 -4.94
CA GLN A 154 3.39 11.47 -5.11
C GLN A 154 3.81 12.54 -4.11
N LYS A 155 2.87 13.34 -3.60
CA LYS A 155 3.11 14.43 -2.63
C LYS A 155 3.29 13.93 -1.19
N LEU A 156 2.93 12.66 -0.93
CA LEU A 156 3.03 12.06 0.39
C LEU A 156 4.45 11.57 0.67
N ILE A 157 4.73 11.25 1.93
CA ILE A 157 5.98 10.59 2.31
C ILE A 157 6.00 9.19 1.69
N GLN A 158 7.00 8.92 0.84
CA GLN A 158 7.16 7.64 0.18
C GLN A 158 7.92 6.67 1.09
N ILE A 159 7.31 5.52 1.41
CA ILE A 159 7.91 4.48 2.23
C ILE A 159 8.09 3.22 1.40
N PHE A 160 9.33 2.79 1.24
CA PHE A 160 9.67 1.58 0.52
C PHE A 160 10.12 0.47 1.48
N THR A 161 9.40 -0.65 1.48
CA THR A 161 9.73 -1.82 2.29
C THR A 161 10.76 -2.69 1.57
N THR A 162 11.88 -2.97 2.24
CA THR A 162 12.96 -3.82 1.70
C THR A 162 13.45 -4.79 2.78
N ASP A 163 13.87 -5.97 2.36
CA ASP A 163 14.31 -7.04 3.25
C ASP A 163 15.83 -7.06 3.46
N ASP A 164 16.59 -6.38 2.60
CA ASP A 164 18.05 -6.35 2.67
C ASP A 164 18.68 -5.04 2.16
N LYS A 165 19.98 -4.86 2.46
CA LYS A 165 20.76 -3.67 2.08
C LYS A 165 20.81 -3.43 0.56
N LEU A 166 20.93 -4.48 -0.24
CA LEU A 166 21.04 -4.33 -1.70
C LEU A 166 19.71 -3.88 -2.29
N ASN A 167 18.59 -4.39 -1.76
CA ASN A 167 17.25 -3.97 -2.16
C ASN A 167 16.96 -2.53 -1.72
N SER A 168 17.45 -2.11 -0.54
CA SER A 168 17.36 -0.71 -0.12
C SER A 168 18.10 0.23 -1.07
N LEU A 169 19.31 -0.14 -1.51
CA LEU A 169 20.06 0.63 -2.50
C LEU A 169 19.39 0.66 -3.88
N ARG A 170 18.66 -0.40 -4.25
CA ARG A 170 17.87 -0.44 -5.50
C ARG A 170 16.63 0.44 -5.41
N ALA A 171 15.96 0.45 -4.26
CA ALA A 171 14.78 1.27 -4.02
C ALA A 171 15.08 2.78 -3.99
N SER A 172 16.33 3.17 -3.66
CA SER A 172 16.77 4.57 -3.60
C SER A 172 17.20 5.17 -4.95
N LYS A 173 17.23 4.38 -6.02
CA LYS A 173 17.58 4.77 -7.41
C LYS A 173 16.37 4.99 -8.28
#